data_06c8ce0ce67fa132df02165fc0882ece
#
_entry.id   06c8ce0ce67fa132df02165fc0882ece
#
_cell.length_a   1.000
_cell.length_b   1.000
_cell.length_c   1.000
_cell.angle_alpha   90.00
_cell.angle_beta   90.00
_cell.angle_gamma   90.00
#
_symmetry.space_group_name_H-M   'P 1'
#
loop_
_entity.id
_entity.type
_entity.pdbx_description
1 polymer ?
#
loop_
_entity_poly.entity_id
_entity_poly.type
_entity_poly.pdbx_seq_one_letter_code
_entity_poly.pdbx_strand_id
1 'polypeptide(L)'
;MDIFKLTKRFLYLGVFHLFLAGCTETENIAVKNNQPPNYKGVSTLRVENYVQRMFIDLLGREATETERISFTNQLKLAELHDSCRQRLVNMLMFDTTYRLGDSSYRHAFAQRIYDISKARFLEGASDPSIAQFIGNLNFGITVARLNGDSIGVYRYTDAKTKYF
;
A
#
# COMPACT_ATOMS: atom_id res chain seq x y z
N MET A 1 -51.57 28.64 7.21
CA MET A 1 -50.27 28.11 6.62
C MET A 1 -49.16 28.84 7.37
N ASP A 2 -48.51 28.11 8.31
CA ASP A 2 -47.67 28.72 9.35
C ASP A 2 -46.33 29.28 8.80
N ILE A 3 -46.27 30.59 8.68
CA ILE A 3 -45.08 31.36 8.28
C ILE A 3 -43.85 30.97 9.16
N PHE A 4 -44.09 30.64 10.43
CA PHE A 4 -43.07 30.22 11.40
C PHE A 4 -42.37 28.88 11.04
N LYS A 5 -43.04 27.96 10.34
CA LYS A 5 -42.44 26.70 9.88
C LYS A 5 -41.58 26.89 8.64
N LEU A 6 -41.93 27.90 7.82
CA LEU A 6 -41.18 28.19 6.60
C LEU A 6 -39.85 28.89 6.93
N THR A 7 -39.86 29.83 7.88
CA THR A 7 -38.62 30.53 8.32
C THR A 7 -37.61 29.58 8.98
N LYS A 8 -38.06 28.62 9.80
CA LYS A 8 -37.15 27.60 10.37
C LYS A 8 -36.48 26.74 9.29
N ARG A 9 -37.19 26.31 8.25
CA ARG A 9 -36.63 25.52 7.15
C ARG A 9 -35.56 26.29 6.35
N PHE A 10 -35.79 27.58 6.11
CA PHE A 10 -34.82 28.45 5.44
C PHE A 10 -33.57 28.69 6.31
N LEU A 11 -33.71 28.78 7.63
CA LEU A 11 -32.60 28.95 8.54
C LEU A 11 -31.71 27.71 8.56
N TYR A 12 -32.25 26.50 8.58
CA TYR A 12 -31.48 25.25 8.52
C TYR A 12 -30.79 25.05 7.18
N LEU A 13 -31.42 25.45 6.06
CA LEU A 13 -30.77 25.37 4.73
C LEU A 13 -29.59 26.35 4.65
N GLY A 14 -29.72 27.57 5.20
CA GLY A 14 -28.63 28.57 5.22
C GLY A 14 -27.43 28.12 6.06
N VAL A 15 -27.67 27.51 7.22
CA VAL A 15 -26.62 27.02 8.10
C VAL A 15 -25.89 25.80 7.46
N PHE A 16 -26.61 24.92 6.76
CA PHE A 16 -26.02 23.78 6.06
C PHE A 16 -25.10 24.20 4.90
N HIS A 17 -25.44 25.28 4.18
CA HIS A 17 -24.59 25.82 3.11
C HIS A 17 -23.32 26.49 3.61
N LEU A 18 -23.33 27.04 4.83
CA LEU A 18 -22.14 27.62 5.45
C LEU A 18 -21.09 26.57 5.83
N PHE A 19 -21.49 25.32 6.11
CA PHE A 19 -20.56 24.22 6.39
C PHE A 19 -19.92 23.59 5.14
N LEU A 20 -20.46 23.84 3.94
CA LEU A 20 -19.92 23.38 2.69
C LEU A 20 -18.86 24.32 2.07
N ALA A 21 -18.71 25.52 2.60
CA ALA A 21 -17.62 26.43 2.24
C ALA A 21 -16.35 26.11 3.05
N GLY A 22 -16.01 24.81 3.13
CA GLY A 22 -14.74 24.34 3.68
C GLY A 22 -13.60 24.79 2.78
N CYS A 23 -12.67 25.52 3.35
CA CYS A 23 -11.48 26.05 2.74
C CYS A 23 -10.75 25.03 1.87
N THR A 24 -10.79 25.23 0.57
CA THR A 24 -9.74 24.75 -0.33
C THR A 24 -8.73 25.87 -0.52
N GLU A 25 -8.00 26.23 0.54
CA GLU A 25 -6.77 26.98 0.37
C GLU A 25 -5.72 26.01 -0.16
N THR A 26 -5.57 25.97 -1.48
CA THR A 26 -4.35 25.45 -2.10
C THR A 26 -3.25 26.48 -1.86
N GLU A 27 -2.50 26.29 -0.78
CA GLU A 27 -1.31 27.08 -0.54
C GLU A 27 -0.27 26.71 -1.60
N ASN A 28 -0.20 27.48 -2.70
CA ASN A 28 0.85 27.41 -3.68
C ASN A 28 2.11 28.03 -3.07
N ILE A 29 2.86 27.23 -2.27
CA ILE A 29 4.17 27.61 -1.79
C ILE A 29 5.13 27.55 -2.98
N ALA A 30 5.32 28.66 -3.66
CA ALA A 30 6.39 28.80 -4.65
C ALA A 30 7.72 28.85 -3.90
N VAL A 31 8.36 27.68 -3.76
CA VAL A 31 9.73 27.60 -3.22
C VAL A 31 10.66 28.24 -4.22
N LYS A 32 11.17 29.45 -3.90
CA LYS A 32 12.19 30.12 -4.71
C LYS A 32 13.40 29.20 -4.85
N ASN A 33 13.88 29.04 -6.08
CA ASN A 33 15.01 28.18 -6.44
C ASN A 33 14.78 26.66 -6.33
N ASN A 34 13.55 26.18 -6.44
CA ASN A 34 13.27 24.75 -6.59
C ASN A 34 13.77 24.24 -7.96
N GLN A 35 15.08 24.23 -8.13
CA GLN A 35 15.72 23.62 -9.29
C GLN A 35 15.71 22.10 -9.13
N PRO A 36 15.38 21.34 -10.19
CA PRO A 36 15.47 19.89 -10.11
C PRO A 36 16.92 19.49 -9.75
N PRO A 37 17.10 18.48 -8.89
CA PRO A 37 18.42 18.04 -8.47
C PRO A 37 19.30 17.74 -9.69
N ASN A 38 20.55 18.22 -9.67
CA ASN A 38 21.52 17.86 -10.70
C ASN A 38 22.16 16.51 -10.37
N TYR A 39 21.81 15.48 -11.12
CA TYR A 39 22.31 14.13 -10.94
C TYR A 39 23.60 13.83 -11.73
N LYS A 40 24.20 14.84 -12.41
CA LYS A 40 25.48 14.67 -13.11
C LYS A 40 26.57 14.32 -12.11
N GLY A 41 27.30 13.24 -12.40
CA GLY A 41 28.38 12.75 -11.53
C GLY A 41 27.97 11.81 -10.41
N VAL A 42 26.70 11.36 -10.36
CA VAL A 42 26.32 10.29 -9.43
C VAL A 42 27.05 9.00 -9.80
N SER A 43 27.79 8.43 -8.84
CA SER A 43 28.56 7.20 -9.06
C SER A 43 27.65 6.00 -9.36
N THR A 44 28.17 5.07 -10.17
CA THR A 44 27.44 3.81 -10.48
C THR A 44 27.03 3.07 -9.22
N LEU A 45 27.90 3.00 -8.22
CA LEU A 45 27.60 2.34 -6.94
C LEU A 45 26.37 2.94 -6.23
N ARG A 46 26.20 4.28 -6.27
CA ARG A 46 25.01 4.91 -5.68
C ARG A 46 23.73 4.55 -6.44
N VAL A 47 23.81 4.43 -7.76
CA VAL A 47 22.67 4.02 -8.59
C VAL A 47 22.32 2.55 -8.33
N GLU A 48 23.33 1.68 -8.22
CA GLU A 48 23.13 0.27 -7.86
C GLU A 48 22.51 0.11 -6.47
N ASN A 49 22.98 0.84 -5.47
CA ASN A 49 22.40 0.84 -4.14
C ASN A 49 20.94 1.34 -4.15
N TYR A 50 20.62 2.33 -4.99
CA TYR A 50 19.24 2.78 -5.17
C TYR A 50 18.36 1.67 -5.78
N VAL A 51 18.86 0.95 -6.80
CA VAL A 51 18.16 -0.19 -7.39
C VAL A 51 17.92 -1.28 -6.35
N GLN A 52 18.96 -1.68 -5.61
CA GLN A 52 18.83 -2.68 -4.55
C GLN A 52 17.78 -2.28 -3.52
N ARG A 53 17.83 -1.01 -3.07
CA ARG A 53 16.85 -0.49 -2.12
C ARG A 53 15.43 -0.55 -2.64
N MET A 54 15.24 -0.21 -3.91
CA MET A 54 13.93 -0.25 -4.57
C MET A 54 13.34 -1.68 -4.57
N PHE A 55 14.16 -2.69 -4.86
CA PHE A 55 13.73 -4.10 -4.81
C PHE A 55 13.42 -4.56 -3.39
N ILE A 56 14.27 -4.23 -2.41
CA ILE A 56 14.05 -4.58 -1.00
C ILE A 56 12.75 -3.94 -0.48
N ASP A 57 12.55 -2.66 -0.74
CA ASP A 57 11.40 -1.92 -0.22
C ASP A 57 10.10 -2.39 -0.87
N LEU A 58 10.08 -2.60 -2.19
CA LEU A 58 8.87 -2.94 -2.95
C LEU A 58 8.59 -4.45 -3.02
N LEU A 59 9.62 -5.28 -3.19
CA LEU A 59 9.43 -6.72 -3.38
C LEU A 59 9.89 -7.56 -2.18
N GLY A 60 10.55 -6.96 -1.19
CA GLY A 60 11.05 -7.66 0.00
C GLY A 60 12.28 -8.52 -0.25
N ARG A 61 12.93 -8.40 -1.39
CA ARG A 61 14.16 -9.12 -1.75
C ARG A 61 15.17 -8.21 -2.45
N GLU A 62 16.40 -8.66 -2.51
CA GLU A 62 17.41 -8.00 -3.33
C GLU A 62 17.18 -8.22 -4.82
N ALA A 63 17.65 -7.28 -5.64
CA ALA A 63 17.68 -7.45 -7.08
C ALA A 63 18.70 -8.55 -7.46
N THR A 64 18.33 -9.41 -8.40
CA THR A 64 19.30 -10.32 -9.01
C THR A 64 20.35 -9.52 -9.78
N GLU A 65 21.51 -10.12 -10.08
CA GLU A 65 22.56 -9.46 -10.83
C GLU A 65 22.07 -8.88 -12.17
N THR A 66 21.27 -9.66 -12.90
CA THR A 66 20.67 -9.24 -14.18
C THR A 66 19.73 -8.04 -14.00
N GLU A 67 18.88 -8.06 -12.99
CA GLU A 67 17.96 -6.96 -12.66
C GLU A 67 18.76 -5.71 -12.26
N ARG A 68 19.76 -5.87 -11.38
CA ARG A 68 20.61 -4.79 -10.91
C ARG A 68 21.28 -4.07 -12.07
N ILE A 69 21.92 -4.82 -12.97
CA ILE A 69 22.60 -4.28 -14.16
C ILE A 69 21.58 -3.59 -15.09
N SER A 70 20.47 -4.26 -15.39
CA SER A 70 19.46 -3.74 -16.31
C SER A 70 18.84 -2.42 -15.81
N PHE A 71 18.42 -2.36 -14.55
CA PHE A 71 17.80 -1.16 -13.97
C PHE A 71 18.81 -0.03 -13.80
N THR A 72 20.04 -0.36 -13.38
CA THR A 72 21.14 0.62 -13.29
C THR A 72 21.43 1.26 -14.63
N ASN A 73 21.54 0.47 -15.69
CA ASN A 73 21.80 0.97 -17.03
C ASN A 73 20.67 1.88 -17.54
N GLN A 74 19.40 1.47 -17.33
CA GLN A 74 18.25 2.29 -17.71
C GLN A 74 18.26 3.65 -17.00
N LEU A 75 18.55 3.67 -15.70
CA LEU A 75 18.65 4.91 -14.91
C LEU A 75 19.79 5.81 -15.38
N LYS A 76 20.95 5.23 -15.65
CA LYS A 76 22.12 6.00 -16.12
C LYS A 76 21.90 6.57 -17.53
N LEU A 77 21.32 5.79 -18.44
CA LEU A 77 20.99 6.25 -19.80
C LEU A 77 19.96 7.39 -19.79
N ALA A 78 19.06 7.39 -18.81
CA ALA A 78 18.08 8.45 -18.62
C ALA A 78 18.59 9.58 -17.70
N GLU A 79 19.89 9.67 -17.43
CA GLU A 79 20.48 10.66 -16.53
C GLU A 79 19.75 10.79 -15.19
N LEU A 80 19.22 9.68 -14.66
CA LEU A 80 18.43 9.58 -13.43
C LEU A 80 17.14 10.43 -13.44
N HIS A 81 16.60 10.72 -14.60
CA HIS A 81 15.40 11.53 -14.74
C HIS A 81 14.21 10.91 -14.00
N ASP A 82 13.37 11.74 -13.38
CA ASP A 82 12.24 11.31 -12.55
C ASP A 82 11.26 10.40 -13.29
N SER A 83 10.97 10.68 -14.56
CA SER A 83 10.09 9.84 -15.37
C SER A 83 10.60 8.40 -15.53
N CYS A 84 11.93 8.22 -15.65
CA CYS A 84 12.53 6.89 -15.70
C CYS A 84 12.39 6.18 -14.35
N ARG A 85 12.68 6.87 -13.24
CA ARG A 85 12.51 6.33 -11.90
C ARG A 85 11.07 5.90 -11.64
N GLN A 86 10.11 6.75 -11.98
CA GLN A 86 8.68 6.45 -11.84
C GLN A 86 8.27 5.25 -12.70
N ARG A 87 8.76 5.16 -13.95
CA ARG A 87 8.48 4.02 -14.83
C ARG A 87 8.99 2.71 -14.23
N LEU A 88 10.20 2.69 -13.65
CA LEU A 88 10.78 1.50 -13.04
C LEU A 88 10.02 1.08 -11.77
N VAL A 89 9.61 2.03 -10.92
CA VAL A 89 8.75 1.76 -9.78
C VAL A 89 7.42 1.17 -10.23
N ASN A 90 6.77 1.77 -11.23
CA ASN A 90 5.51 1.26 -11.78
C ASN A 90 5.68 -0.16 -12.37
N MET A 91 6.82 -0.45 -12.99
CA MET A 91 7.13 -1.81 -13.46
C MET A 91 7.15 -2.81 -12.30
N LEU A 92 7.82 -2.49 -11.19
CA LEU A 92 7.87 -3.37 -10.02
C LEU A 92 6.49 -3.56 -9.35
N MET A 93 5.61 -2.56 -9.43
CA MET A 93 4.29 -2.62 -8.80
C MET A 93 3.23 -3.31 -9.68
N PHE A 94 3.33 -3.21 -11.01
CA PHE A 94 2.22 -3.56 -11.91
C PHE A 94 2.54 -4.54 -13.03
N ASP A 95 3.85 -4.85 -13.30
CA ASP A 95 4.21 -5.79 -14.37
C ASP A 95 3.76 -7.21 -14.01
N THR A 96 2.92 -7.79 -14.88
CA THR A 96 2.37 -9.15 -14.78
C THR A 96 3.17 -10.19 -15.55
N THR A 97 4.25 -9.78 -16.22
CA THR A 97 5.10 -10.71 -16.99
C THR A 97 5.70 -11.76 -16.06
N TYR A 98 5.56 -13.03 -16.45
CA TYR A 98 6.11 -14.14 -15.68
C TYR A 98 7.61 -14.01 -15.49
N ARG A 99 8.06 -14.23 -14.25
CA ARG A 99 9.48 -14.23 -13.85
C ARG A 99 9.77 -15.40 -12.94
N LEU A 100 10.89 -16.05 -13.20
CA LEU A 100 11.30 -17.18 -12.37
C LEU A 100 11.53 -16.71 -10.92
N GLY A 101 10.90 -17.38 -9.98
CA GLY A 101 10.98 -17.09 -8.54
C GLY A 101 9.81 -16.24 -8.02
N ASP A 102 9.41 -15.17 -8.73
CA ASP A 102 8.39 -14.24 -8.26
C ASP A 102 6.99 -14.47 -8.87
N SER A 103 6.83 -15.33 -9.85
CA SER A 103 5.67 -15.40 -10.75
C SER A 103 5.52 -14.13 -11.61
N SER A 104 5.56 -12.94 -11.02
CA SER A 104 5.65 -11.63 -11.64
C SER A 104 6.04 -10.58 -10.59
N TYR A 105 6.50 -9.40 -11.01
CA TYR A 105 6.78 -8.30 -10.08
C TYR A 105 5.52 -7.87 -9.32
N ARG A 106 4.38 -7.77 -10.02
CA ARG A 106 3.10 -7.46 -9.37
C ARG A 106 2.75 -8.44 -8.27
N HIS A 107 2.99 -9.75 -8.48
CA HIS A 107 2.71 -10.77 -7.47
C HIS A 107 3.62 -10.58 -6.25
N ALA A 108 4.94 -10.42 -6.48
CA ALA A 108 5.91 -10.19 -5.40
C ALA A 108 5.60 -8.91 -4.61
N PHE A 109 5.21 -7.83 -5.29
CA PHE A 109 4.79 -6.59 -4.64
C PHE A 109 3.54 -6.78 -3.77
N ALA A 110 2.51 -7.45 -4.29
CA ALA A 110 1.30 -7.74 -3.53
C ALA A 110 1.60 -8.61 -2.30
N GLN A 111 2.46 -9.61 -2.44
CA GLN A 111 2.92 -10.46 -1.33
C GLN A 111 3.66 -9.61 -0.27
N ARG A 112 4.55 -8.72 -0.70
CA ARG A 112 5.28 -7.82 0.20
C ARG A 112 4.34 -6.92 1.01
N ILE A 113 3.33 -6.33 0.37
CA ILE A 113 2.32 -5.50 1.06
C ILE A 113 1.54 -6.33 2.07
N TYR A 114 1.15 -7.54 1.70
CA TYR A 114 0.47 -8.47 2.61
C TYR A 114 1.34 -8.79 3.85
N ASP A 115 2.61 -9.13 3.66
CA ASP A 115 3.52 -9.49 4.74
C ASP A 115 3.77 -8.32 5.71
N ILE A 116 3.97 -7.10 5.17
CA ILE A 116 4.12 -5.88 5.99
C ILE A 116 2.83 -5.60 6.79
N SER A 117 1.68 -5.72 6.15
CA SER A 117 0.39 -5.48 6.81
C SER A 117 0.13 -6.50 7.91
N LYS A 118 0.46 -7.77 7.65
CA LYS A 118 0.37 -8.85 8.62
C LYS A 118 1.31 -8.60 9.81
N ALA A 119 2.56 -8.27 9.58
CA ALA A 119 3.53 -7.97 10.62
C ALA A 119 3.06 -6.81 11.51
N ARG A 120 2.61 -5.69 10.90
CA ARG A 120 2.08 -4.54 11.66
C ARG A 120 0.83 -4.87 12.46
N PHE A 121 -0.05 -5.71 11.93
CA PHE A 121 -1.23 -6.17 12.66
C PHE A 121 -0.82 -6.95 13.90
N LEU A 122 0.15 -7.87 13.79
CA LEU A 122 0.65 -8.66 14.92
C LEU A 122 1.40 -7.81 15.95
N GLU A 123 2.20 -6.83 15.50
CA GLU A 123 2.91 -5.89 16.39
C GLU A 123 1.94 -4.99 17.16
N GLY A 124 0.83 -4.58 16.54
CA GLY A 124 -0.19 -3.73 17.17
C GLY A 124 -1.19 -4.47 18.06
N ALA A 125 -1.24 -5.80 17.98
CA ALA A 125 -2.15 -6.61 18.76
C ALA A 125 -1.49 -7.07 20.06
N SER A 126 -2.15 -6.81 21.21
CA SER A 126 -1.71 -7.37 22.49
C SER A 126 -1.87 -8.89 22.49
N ASP A 127 -1.00 -9.62 23.23
CA ASP A 127 -1.10 -11.06 23.38
C ASP A 127 -2.51 -11.56 23.76
N PRO A 128 -3.24 -10.91 24.70
CA PRO A 128 -4.62 -11.26 25.02
C PRO A 128 -5.57 -11.10 23.81
N SER A 129 -5.41 -10.05 23.00
CA SER A 129 -6.24 -9.83 21.81
C SER A 129 -6.01 -10.89 20.74
N ILE A 130 -4.76 -11.30 20.54
CA ILE A 130 -4.39 -12.40 19.63
C ILE A 130 -4.99 -13.71 20.13
N ALA A 131 -4.85 -14.03 21.42
CA ALA A 131 -5.42 -15.23 22.01
C ALA A 131 -6.94 -15.26 21.89
N GLN A 132 -7.63 -14.14 22.13
CA GLN A 132 -9.08 -14.03 21.95
C GLN A 132 -9.48 -14.24 20.50
N PHE A 133 -8.76 -13.65 19.53
CA PHE A 133 -9.05 -13.83 18.12
C PHE A 133 -8.89 -15.29 17.68
N ILE A 134 -7.80 -15.96 18.09
CA ILE A 134 -7.60 -17.40 17.84
C ILE A 134 -8.70 -18.21 18.50
N GLY A 135 -9.11 -17.88 19.72
CA GLY A 135 -10.20 -18.52 20.44
C GLY A 135 -11.50 -18.43 19.68
N ASN A 136 -11.86 -17.26 19.15
CA ASN A 136 -13.05 -17.03 18.34
C ASN A 136 -13.05 -17.85 17.04
N LEU A 137 -11.89 -17.95 16.36
CA LEU A 137 -11.76 -18.77 15.15
C LEU A 137 -11.93 -20.26 15.46
N ASN A 138 -11.29 -20.75 16.54
CA ASN A 138 -11.44 -22.15 16.97
C ASN A 138 -12.89 -22.48 17.37
N PHE A 139 -13.57 -21.57 18.06
CA PHE A 139 -14.98 -21.70 18.39
C PHE A 139 -15.83 -21.77 17.12
N GLY A 140 -15.60 -20.86 16.15
CA GLY A 140 -16.28 -20.86 14.85
C GLY A 140 -16.09 -22.18 14.09
N ILE A 141 -14.87 -22.74 14.06
CA ILE A 141 -14.58 -24.04 13.46
C ILE A 141 -15.39 -25.15 14.15
N THR A 142 -15.45 -25.15 15.48
CA THR A 142 -16.17 -26.16 16.25
C THR A 142 -17.66 -26.11 15.97
N VAL A 143 -18.25 -24.90 16.01
CA VAL A 143 -19.69 -24.71 15.74
C VAL A 143 -20.03 -25.11 14.30
N ALA A 144 -19.22 -24.72 13.33
CA ALA A 144 -19.43 -25.10 11.93
C ALA A 144 -19.37 -26.62 11.72
N ARG A 145 -18.46 -27.33 12.39
CA ARG A 145 -18.38 -28.79 12.36
C ARG A 145 -19.63 -29.46 12.97
N LEU A 146 -20.10 -28.98 14.11
CA LEU A 146 -21.29 -29.48 14.77
C LEU A 146 -22.56 -29.31 13.93
N ASN A 147 -22.62 -28.24 13.15
CA ASN A 147 -23.73 -27.93 12.25
C ASN A 147 -23.59 -28.57 10.85
N GLY A 148 -22.51 -29.31 10.57
CA GLY A 148 -22.27 -29.88 9.25
C GLY A 148 -21.94 -28.82 8.18
N ASP A 149 -21.59 -27.59 8.59
CA ASP A 149 -21.23 -26.49 7.69
C ASP A 149 -19.76 -26.59 7.25
N SER A 150 -19.52 -27.34 6.18
CA SER A 150 -18.18 -27.53 5.60
C SER A 150 -17.58 -26.23 5.05
N ILE A 151 -18.40 -25.31 4.55
CA ILE A 151 -17.95 -24.00 4.05
C ILE A 151 -17.48 -23.13 5.22
N GLY A 152 -18.22 -23.12 6.32
CA GLY A 152 -17.83 -22.42 7.54
C GLY A 152 -16.52 -22.96 8.10
N VAL A 153 -16.36 -24.28 8.19
CA VAL A 153 -15.09 -24.93 8.61
C VAL A 153 -13.94 -24.45 7.75
N TYR A 154 -14.10 -24.46 6.41
CA TYR A 154 -13.07 -24.00 5.51
C TYR A 154 -12.71 -22.53 5.75
N ARG A 155 -13.71 -21.65 5.82
CA ARG A 155 -13.51 -20.20 6.01
C ARG A 155 -12.77 -19.86 7.30
N TYR A 156 -13.16 -20.45 8.41
CA TYR A 156 -12.51 -20.20 9.71
C TYR A 156 -11.09 -20.80 9.77
N THR A 157 -10.88 -21.97 9.16
CA THR A 157 -9.55 -22.59 9.08
C THR A 157 -8.61 -21.78 8.17
N ASP A 158 -9.08 -21.34 7.01
CA ASP A 158 -8.34 -20.49 6.09
C ASP A 158 -7.95 -19.15 6.74
N ALA A 159 -8.91 -18.50 7.43
CA ALA A 159 -8.64 -17.28 8.19
C ALA A 159 -7.56 -17.52 9.26
N LYS A 160 -7.64 -18.62 10.02
CA LYS A 160 -6.63 -18.96 11.01
C LYS A 160 -5.25 -19.15 10.38
N THR A 161 -5.14 -19.87 9.28
CA THR A 161 -3.88 -20.15 8.60
C THR A 161 -3.26 -18.88 7.98
N LYS A 162 -4.11 -17.93 7.53
CA LYS A 162 -3.64 -16.67 6.94
C LYS A 162 -3.08 -15.68 7.95
N TYR A 163 -3.58 -15.71 9.17
CA TYR A 163 -3.19 -14.75 10.20
C TYR A 163 -2.17 -15.30 11.19
N PHE A 164 -1.99 -16.59 11.27
CA PHE A 164 -1.11 -17.29 12.22
C PHE A 164 -0.37 -18.46 11.56
#